data_61f3738a28624a64dbaac2c90569ffe4
#
_entry.id   61f3738a28624a64dbaac2c90569ffe4
#
_cell.length_a   1.000
_cell.length_b   1.000
_cell.length_c   1.000
_cell.angle_alpha   90.00
_cell.angle_beta   90.00
_cell.angle_gamma   90.00
#
_symmetry.space_group_name_H-M   'P 1'
#
loop_
_entity.id
_entity.type
_entity.pdbx_description
1 polymer ?
#
loop_
_entity_poly.entity_id
_entity_poly.type
_entity_poly.pdbx_seq_one_letter_code
_entity_poly.pdbx_strand_id
1 'polypeptide(L)'
;GAKRQLLGVYDRALVRPVAEVLRALGSFHVMVVHSADGLDEISIAAETAVAELKSGSIVEYVISPENFSLARGSLDSLKVDSAIESLGMVKAALSGEFEAASDIVALNAGAAVYVSGQAMDLVSGVRMAQDAIGSGLATEKMKEFVDFTVQLGGSV
;
A
#
# COMPACT_ATOMS: atom_id res chain seq x y z
N GLY A 1 5.56 13.74 14.38
CA GLY A 1 5.08 12.43 14.02
C GLY A 1 3.87 12.48 13.09
N ALA A 2 3.81 11.58 12.15
CA ALA A 2 2.67 11.44 11.26
C ALA A 2 1.44 11.02 12.08
N LYS A 3 0.30 11.64 11.79
CA LYS A 3 -0.97 11.35 12.48
C LYS A 3 -1.75 10.22 11.81
N ARG A 4 -1.44 9.92 10.56
CA ARG A 4 -2.10 8.92 9.72
C ARG A 4 -1.02 8.12 8.99
N GLN A 5 -1.05 6.79 9.08
CA GLN A 5 0.01 5.93 8.56
C GLN A 5 -0.55 4.57 8.15
N LEU A 6 -0.09 4.06 7.02
CA LEU A 6 -0.04 2.63 6.72
C LEU A 6 1.38 2.18 7.01
N LEU A 7 1.54 1.12 7.78
CA LEU A 7 2.85 0.61 8.20
C LEU A 7 2.87 -0.91 8.12
N GLY A 8 3.85 -1.46 7.41
CA GLY A 8 4.10 -2.88 7.42
C GLY A 8 5.09 -3.31 8.50
N VAL A 9 4.95 -4.52 8.98
CA VAL A 9 5.84 -5.15 9.96
C VAL A 9 6.24 -6.55 9.49
N TYR A 10 7.49 -6.93 9.74
CA TYR A 10 8.05 -8.20 9.29
C TYR A 10 7.56 -9.43 10.09
N ASP A 11 6.92 -9.21 11.23
CA ASP A 11 6.42 -10.28 12.11
C ASP A 11 4.98 -9.96 12.54
N ARG A 12 4.09 -10.95 12.42
CA ARG A 12 2.69 -10.85 12.85
C ARG A 12 2.54 -10.44 14.32
N ALA A 13 3.45 -10.88 15.19
CA ALA A 13 3.43 -10.53 16.60
C ALA A 13 3.59 -9.03 16.87
N LEU A 14 4.12 -8.27 15.90
CA LEU A 14 4.33 -6.82 16.01
C LEU A 14 3.11 -6.01 15.57
N VAL A 15 2.13 -6.60 14.87
CA VAL A 15 0.99 -5.88 14.28
C VAL A 15 0.25 -5.06 15.35
N ARG A 16 -0.21 -5.69 16.42
CA ARG A 16 -0.90 -5.01 17.51
C ARG A 16 0.01 -4.12 18.37
N PRO A 17 1.19 -4.59 18.85
CA PRO A 17 2.07 -3.74 19.68
C PRO A 17 2.46 -2.44 18.99
N VAL A 18 2.76 -2.45 17.68
CA VAL A 18 3.12 -1.24 16.93
C VAL A 18 1.92 -0.29 16.85
N ALA A 19 0.70 -0.79 16.63
CA ALA A 19 -0.49 0.05 16.65
C ALA A 19 -0.72 0.70 18.04
N GLU A 20 -0.44 -0.01 19.14
CA GLU A 20 -0.52 0.52 20.50
C GLU A 20 0.52 1.62 20.75
N VAL A 21 1.76 1.43 20.29
CA VAL A 21 2.81 2.46 20.36
C VAL A 21 2.39 3.71 19.57
N LEU A 22 1.89 3.55 18.36
CA LEU A 22 1.45 4.68 17.53
C LEU A 22 0.26 5.41 18.15
N ARG A 23 -0.66 4.69 18.81
CA ARG A 23 -1.73 5.29 19.62
C ARG A 23 -1.16 6.12 20.76
N ALA A 24 -0.20 5.58 21.52
CA ALA A 24 0.43 6.30 22.61
C ALA A 24 1.20 7.55 22.15
N LEU A 25 1.76 7.52 20.93
CA LEU A 25 2.40 8.67 20.28
C LEU A 25 1.40 9.68 19.70
N GLY A 26 0.10 9.45 19.86
CA GLY A 26 -0.96 10.35 19.45
C GLY A 26 -1.29 10.31 17.96
N SER A 27 -1.07 9.17 17.30
CA SER A 27 -1.60 8.94 15.94
C SER A 27 -3.13 8.86 15.97
N PHE A 28 -3.76 9.21 14.86
CA PHE A 28 -5.22 9.33 14.74
C PHE A 28 -5.83 8.16 13.97
N HIS A 29 -5.26 7.80 12.83
CA HIS A 29 -5.69 6.68 12.01
C HIS A 29 -4.48 5.95 11.46
N VAL A 30 -4.32 4.70 11.82
CA VAL A 30 -3.18 3.87 11.43
C VAL A 30 -3.68 2.47 11.05
N MET A 31 -3.12 1.90 10.01
CA MET A 31 -3.18 0.47 9.76
C MET A 31 -1.77 -0.11 9.87
N VAL A 32 -1.58 -1.08 10.75
CA VAL A 32 -0.37 -1.89 10.83
C VAL A 32 -0.68 -3.24 10.22
N VAL A 33 0.13 -3.67 9.26
CA VAL A 33 -0.15 -4.84 8.43
C VAL A 33 1.00 -5.85 8.42
N HIS A 34 0.66 -7.12 8.25
CA HIS A 34 1.60 -8.22 8.01
C HIS A 34 0.89 -9.33 7.25
N SER A 35 1.46 -9.75 6.14
CA SER A 35 0.90 -10.82 5.32
C SER A 35 1.37 -12.22 5.75
N ALA A 36 0.53 -13.21 5.59
CA ALA A 36 0.82 -14.61 5.93
C ALA A 36 1.94 -15.23 5.07
N ASP A 37 2.27 -14.64 3.92
CA ASP A 37 3.41 -15.02 3.07
C ASP A 37 4.74 -14.35 3.46
N GLY A 38 4.73 -13.54 4.54
CA GLY A 38 5.90 -12.89 5.11
C GLY A 38 6.16 -11.46 4.63
N LEU A 39 5.32 -10.92 3.74
CA LEU A 39 5.44 -9.51 3.35
C LEU A 39 5.05 -8.58 4.50
N ASP A 40 5.78 -7.50 4.65
CA ASP A 40 5.44 -6.31 5.44
C ASP A 40 4.55 -5.32 4.65
N GLU A 41 3.67 -5.88 3.81
CA GLU A 41 2.72 -5.18 2.93
C GLU A 41 1.39 -5.93 2.89
N ILE A 42 0.35 -5.35 2.27
CA ILE A 42 -0.87 -6.06 1.91
C ILE A 42 -0.58 -6.90 0.67
N SER A 43 -0.68 -8.23 0.79
CA SER A 43 -0.34 -9.16 -0.28
C SER A 43 -1.50 -9.44 -1.22
N ILE A 44 -1.16 -9.74 -2.49
CA ILE A 44 -2.09 -10.34 -3.45
C ILE A 44 -2.10 -11.88 -3.37
N ALA A 45 -1.14 -12.50 -2.67
CA ALA A 45 -0.97 -13.96 -2.66
C ALA A 45 -1.52 -14.62 -1.40
N ALA A 46 -1.69 -13.87 -0.30
CA ALA A 46 -2.07 -14.39 1.00
C ALA A 46 -2.99 -13.44 1.77
N GLU A 47 -3.52 -13.95 2.88
CA GLU A 47 -4.22 -13.12 3.86
C GLU A 47 -3.26 -12.16 4.56
N THR A 48 -3.74 -10.98 4.89
CA THR A 48 -2.99 -9.95 5.62
C THR A 48 -3.66 -9.67 6.95
N ALA A 49 -2.93 -9.82 8.04
CA ALA A 49 -3.36 -9.41 9.36
C ALA A 49 -3.24 -7.89 9.50
N VAL A 50 -4.25 -7.27 10.10
CA VAL A 50 -4.36 -5.82 10.28
C VAL A 50 -4.64 -5.51 11.74
N ALA A 51 -3.93 -4.53 12.31
CA ALA A 51 -4.38 -3.79 13.49
C ALA A 51 -4.66 -2.36 13.09
N GLU A 52 -5.93 -1.97 13.13
CA GLU A 52 -6.37 -0.64 12.77
C GLU A 52 -6.62 0.20 14.02
N LEU A 53 -5.86 1.28 14.17
CA LEU A 53 -6.16 2.36 15.10
C LEU A 53 -7.06 3.36 14.40
N LYS A 54 -8.25 3.59 14.91
CA LYS A 54 -9.18 4.62 14.44
C LYS A 54 -9.96 5.21 15.60
N SER A 55 -9.98 6.53 15.71
CA SER A 55 -10.71 7.24 16.77
C SER A 55 -10.35 6.74 18.19
N GLY A 56 -9.08 6.44 18.45
CA GLY A 56 -8.55 6.00 19.75
C GLY A 56 -8.72 4.50 20.06
N SER A 57 -9.48 3.76 19.26
CA SER A 57 -9.70 2.32 19.40
C SER A 57 -8.83 1.52 18.42
N ILE A 58 -8.34 0.36 18.86
CA ILE A 58 -7.60 -0.59 18.02
C ILE A 58 -8.48 -1.82 17.81
N VAL A 59 -8.71 -2.16 16.54
CA VAL A 59 -9.42 -3.37 16.12
C VAL A 59 -8.47 -4.22 15.28
N GLU A 60 -8.48 -5.54 15.51
CA GLU A 60 -7.72 -6.50 14.71
C GLU A 60 -8.65 -7.29 13.80
N TYR A 61 -8.24 -7.47 12.57
CA TYR A 61 -8.96 -8.27 11.58
C TYR A 61 -7.99 -8.81 10.51
N VAL A 62 -8.51 -9.62 9.61
CA VAL A 62 -7.77 -10.16 8.46
C VAL A 62 -8.46 -9.71 7.19
N ILE A 63 -7.68 -9.35 6.21
CA ILE A 63 -8.13 -9.05 4.85
C ILE A 63 -7.48 -10.00 3.86
N SER A 64 -8.15 -10.20 2.72
CA SER A 64 -7.63 -10.98 1.60
C SER A 64 -7.91 -10.25 0.28
N PRO A 65 -7.22 -10.59 -0.81
CA PRO A 65 -7.46 -9.97 -2.13
C PRO A 65 -8.93 -10.08 -2.57
N GLU A 66 -9.58 -11.19 -2.24
CA GLU A 66 -10.98 -11.46 -2.58
C GLU A 66 -11.96 -10.47 -1.95
N ASN A 67 -11.61 -9.84 -0.82
CA ASN A 67 -12.42 -8.78 -0.20
C ASN A 67 -12.52 -7.53 -1.09
N PHE A 68 -11.62 -7.38 -2.05
CA PHE A 68 -11.53 -6.27 -2.99
C PHE A 68 -11.87 -6.67 -4.43
N SER A 69 -12.49 -7.84 -4.62
CA SER A 69 -12.80 -8.43 -5.93
C SER A 69 -11.56 -8.70 -6.80
N LEU A 70 -10.41 -8.92 -6.16
CA LEU A 70 -9.18 -9.33 -6.82
C LEU A 70 -9.00 -10.84 -6.72
N ALA A 71 -8.50 -11.46 -7.79
CA ALA A 71 -8.08 -12.85 -7.73
C ALA A 71 -6.77 -12.97 -6.94
N ARG A 72 -6.59 -14.09 -6.24
CA ARG A 72 -5.34 -14.38 -5.56
C ARG A 72 -4.23 -14.60 -6.58
N GLY A 73 -3.17 -13.78 -6.49
CA GLY A 73 -2.02 -13.80 -7.38
C GLY A 73 -0.83 -14.60 -6.83
N SER A 74 0.31 -14.49 -7.51
CA SER A 74 1.58 -15.05 -7.08
C SER A 74 2.64 -13.95 -6.96
N LEU A 75 3.44 -13.98 -5.89
CA LEU A 75 4.56 -13.07 -5.72
C LEU A 75 5.76 -13.41 -6.61
N ASP A 76 5.83 -14.63 -7.17
CA ASP A 76 6.96 -15.03 -8.00
C ASP A 76 7.08 -14.17 -9.26
N SER A 77 5.96 -13.73 -9.82
CA SER A 77 5.93 -12.86 -10.98
C SER A 77 6.36 -11.41 -10.69
N LEU A 78 6.46 -11.03 -9.42
CA LEU A 78 6.84 -9.68 -8.98
C LEU A 78 8.34 -9.58 -8.61
N LYS A 79 9.05 -10.70 -8.62
CA LYS A 79 10.49 -10.72 -8.31
C LYS A 79 11.28 -10.08 -9.44
N VAL A 80 12.25 -9.25 -9.07
CA VAL A 80 13.17 -8.56 -9.98
C VAL A 80 14.58 -8.61 -9.42
N ASP A 81 15.58 -8.73 -10.31
CA ASP A 81 16.98 -8.93 -9.92
C ASP A 81 17.84 -7.68 -10.15
N SER A 82 17.27 -6.62 -10.71
CA SER A 82 18.01 -5.39 -11.02
C SER A 82 17.15 -4.13 -10.86
N ALA A 83 17.80 -2.98 -10.66
CA ALA A 83 17.13 -1.67 -10.61
C ALA A 83 16.40 -1.33 -11.92
N ILE A 84 16.93 -1.79 -13.07
CA ILE A 84 16.31 -1.58 -14.38
C ILE A 84 15.01 -2.38 -14.48
N GLU A 85 15.03 -3.64 -14.08
CA GLU A 85 13.83 -4.48 -14.03
C GLU A 85 12.80 -3.93 -13.03
N SER A 86 13.26 -3.50 -11.85
CA SER A 86 12.41 -2.86 -10.85
C SER A 86 11.72 -1.61 -11.41
N LEU A 87 12.45 -0.74 -12.11
CA LEU A 87 11.86 0.44 -12.76
C LEU A 87 10.84 0.03 -13.83
N GLY A 88 11.14 -1.01 -14.62
CA GLY A 88 10.19 -1.58 -15.58
C GLY A 88 8.91 -2.07 -14.91
N MET A 89 9.05 -2.82 -13.81
CA MET A 89 7.92 -3.32 -13.02
C MET A 89 7.07 -2.18 -12.44
N VAL A 90 7.70 -1.15 -11.86
CA VAL A 90 6.98 0.03 -11.34
C VAL A 90 6.18 0.72 -12.43
N LYS A 91 6.77 0.93 -13.63
CA LYS A 91 6.06 1.52 -14.77
C LYS A 91 4.88 0.67 -15.20
N ALA A 92 5.07 -0.64 -15.34
CA ALA A 92 4.00 -1.57 -15.73
C ALA A 92 2.87 -1.63 -14.67
N ALA A 93 3.21 -1.54 -13.38
CA ALA A 93 2.23 -1.45 -12.30
C ALA A 93 1.38 -0.18 -12.37
N LEU A 94 2.02 0.98 -12.58
CA LEU A 94 1.35 2.28 -12.62
C LEU A 94 0.57 2.55 -13.92
N SER A 95 0.88 1.83 -15.00
CA SER A 95 0.14 1.91 -16.28
C SER A 95 -0.99 0.88 -16.39
N GLY A 96 -1.07 -0.09 -15.49
CA GLY A 96 -2.04 -1.19 -15.59
C GLY A 96 -1.63 -2.30 -16.57
N GLU A 97 -0.42 -2.24 -17.15
CA GLU A 97 0.03 -3.24 -18.13
C GLU A 97 0.36 -4.61 -17.51
N PHE A 98 0.64 -4.67 -16.22
CA PHE A 98 0.90 -5.90 -15.50
C PHE A 98 -0.01 -6.04 -14.29
N GLU A 99 -1.08 -6.82 -14.44
CA GLU A 99 -2.19 -6.96 -13.49
C GLU A 99 -1.71 -7.25 -12.05
N ALA A 100 -0.88 -8.26 -11.83
CA ALA A 100 -0.41 -8.62 -10.50
C ALA A 100 0.35 -7.48 -9.80
N ALA A 101 1.18 -6.73 -10.55
CA ALA A 101 1.90 -5.57 -10.02
C ALA A 101 0.96 -4.38 -9.76
N SER A 102 -0.03 -4.17 -10.62
CA SER A 102 -1.05 -3.14 -10.42
C SER A 102 -1.92 -3.44 -9.22
N ASP A 103 -2.31 -4.70 -9.01
CA ASP A 103 -3.17 -5.12 -7.91
C ASP A 103 -2.49 -4.94 -6.55
N ILE A 104 -1.23 -5.36 -6.39
CA ILE A 104 -0.52 -5.16 -5.11
C ILE A 104 -0.32 -3.67 -4.81
N VAL A 105 -0.02 -2.87 -5.83
CA VAL A 105 0.08 -1.40 -5.69
C VAL A 105 -1.28 -0.81 -5.32
N ALA A 106 -2.38 -1.23 -5.97
CA ALA A 106 -3.72 -0.74 -5.68
C ALA A 106 -4.17 -1.07 -4.26
N LEU A 107 -3.88 -2.29 -3.74
CA LEU A 107 -4.19 -2.68 -2.37
C LEU A 107 -3.49 -1.76 -1.35
N ASN A 108 -2.18 -1.58 -1.49
CA ASN A 108 -1.39 -0.80 -0.54
C ASN A 108 -1.65 0.71 -0.69
N ALA A 109 -1.73 1.24 -1.91
CA ALA A 109 -2.11 2.63 -2.15
C ALA A 109 -3.54 2.92 -1.67
N GLY A 110 -4.48 2.00 -1.90
CA GLY A 110 -5.86 2.11 -1.44
C GLY A 110 -5.96 2.16 0.08
N ALA A 111 -5.18 1.35 0.80
CA ALA A 111 -5.09 1.42 2.25
C ALA A 111 -4.53 2.77 2.73
N ALA A 112 -3.52 3.31 2.05
CA ALA A 112 -2.99 4.63 2.33
C ALA A 112 -4.04 5.74 2.07
N VAL A 113 -4.81 5.65 0.98
CA VAL A 113 -5.94 6.56 0.68
C VAL A 113 -7.00 6.50 1.78
N TYR A 114 -7.38 5.30 2.22
CA TYR A 114 -8.34 5.12 3.32
C TYR A 114 -7.83 5.73 4.63
N VAL A 115 -6.61 5.40 5.03
CA VAL A 115 -6.00 5.93 6.27
C VAL A 115 -5.86 7.45 6.21
N SER A 116 -5.61 8.02 5.03
CA SER A 116 -5.55 9.48 4.83
C SER A 116 -6.88 10.19 5.11
N GLY A 117 -7.99 9.45 5.05
CA GLY A 117 -9.35 9.97 5.22
C GLY A 117 -9.99 10.46 3.91
N GLN A 118 -9.40 10.15 2.76
CA GLN A 118 -9.95 10.47 1.44
C GLN A 118 -11.01 9.46 1.00
N ALA A 119 -11.02 8.25 1.56
CA ALA A 119 -12.03 7.23 1.34
C ALA A 119 -12.78 6.93 2.64
N MET A 120 -14.05 6.55 2.53
CA MET A 120 -14.93 6.22 3.69
C MET A 120 -14.56 4.86 4.30
N ASP A 121 -14.12 3.93 3.47
CA ASP A 121 -13.72 2.57 3.83
C ASP A 121 -12.57 2.07 2.95
N LEU A 122 -12.00 0.92 3.33
CA LEU A 122 -10.83 0.35 2.65
C LEU A 122 -11.16 -0.08 1.21
N VAL A 123 -12.37 -0.60 0.95
CA VAL A 123 -12.80 -1.02 -0.40
C VAL A 123 -12.86 0.19 -1.34
N SER A 124 -13.43 1.29 -0.86
CA SER A 124 -13.48 2.55 -1.62
C SER A 124 -12.06 3.09 -1.87
N GLY A 125 -11.16 2.98 -0.89
CA GLY A 125 -9.76 3.39 -1.05
C GLY A 125 -9.05 2.59 -2.15
N VAL A 126 -9.21 1.26 -2.15
CA VAL A 126 -8.63 0.39 -3.20
C VAL A 126 -9.20 0.71 -4.57
N ARG A 127 -10.53 0.94 -4.67
CA ARG A 127 -11.15 1.34 -5.94
C ARG A 127 -10.60 2.68 -6.45
N MET A 128 -10.40 3.67 -5.57
CA MET A 128 -9.78 4.94 -5.96
C MET A 128 -8.36 4.76 -6.49
N ALA A 129 -7.57 3.84 -5.90
CA ALA A 129 -6.24 3.53 -6.39
C ALA A 129 -6.27 2.83 -7.76
N GLN A 130 -7.20 1.88 -7.96
CA GLN A 130 -7.44 1.23 -9.26
C GLN A 130 -7.85 2.26 -10.33
N ASP A 131 -8.74 3.19 -10.00
CA ASP A 131 -9.18 4.26 -10.91
C ASP A 131 -8.01 5.19 -11.29
N ALA A 132 -7.11 5.52 -10.34
CA ALA A 132 -5.93 6.33 -10.61
C ALA A 132 -4.93 5.62 -11.54
N ILE A 133 -4.76 4.30 -11.40
CA ILE A 133 -3.95 3.49 -12.32
C ILE A 133 -4.63 3.43 -13.69
N GLY A 134 -5.89 3.04 -13.77
CA GLY A 134 -6.63 2.84 -15.00
C GLY A 134 -6.84 4.12 -15.82
N SER A 135 -6.90 5.28 -15.18
CA SER A 135 -6.99 6.59 -15.86
C SER A 135 -5.64 7.18 -16.30
N GLY A 136 -4.50 6.57 -15.90
CA GLY A 136 -3.17 7.08 -16.18
C GLY A 136 -2.65 8.15 -15.21
N LEU A 137 -3.46 8.59 -14.25
CA LEU A 137 -3.07 9.61 -13.26
C LEU A 137 -1.86 9.18 -12.41
N ALA A 138 -1.73 7.89 -12.12
CA ALA A 138 -0.59 7.35 -11.37
C ALA A 138 0.71 7.50 -12.16
N THR A 139 0.68 7.21 -13.47
CA THR A 139 1.83 7.39 -14.37
C THR A 139 2.20 8.87 -14.54
N GLU A 140 1.22 9.75 -14.68
CA GLU A 140 1.46 11.20 -14.74
C GLU A 140 2.11 11.71 -13.45
N LYS A 141 1.63 11.27 -12.30
CA LYS A 141 2.20 11.67 -10.99
C LYS A 141 3.63 11.18 -10.82
N MET A 142 3.96 9.97 -11.26
CA MET A 142 5.34 9.48 -11.27
C MET A 142 6.24 10.37 -12.14
N LYS A 143 5.77 10.77 -13.33
CA LYS A 143 6.53 11.66 -14.21
C LYS A 143 6.77 13.03 -13.55
N GLU A 144 5.73 13.64 -12.99
CA GLU A 144 5.88 14.91 -12.24
C GLU A 144 6.90 14.81 -11.10
N PHE A 145 6.88 13.69 -10.36
CA PHE A 145 7.83 13.44 -9.27
C PHE A 145 9.27 13.35 -9.80
N VAL A 146 9.49 12.62 -10.89
CA VAL A 146 10.82 12.52 -11.53
C VAL A 146 11.29 13.89 -12.02
N ASP A 147 10.46 14.64 -12.73
CA ASP A 147 10.79 15.96 -13.25
C ASP A 147 11.14 16.93 -12.11
N PHE A 148 10.38 16.91 -11.01
CA PHE A 148 10.66 17.73 -9.83
C PHE A 148 11.98 17.36 -9.15
N THR A 149 12.29 16.07 -8.99
CA THR A 149 13.56 15.64 -8.37
C THR A 149 14.78 15.98 -9.23
N VAL A 150 14.65 15.90 -10.55
CA VAL A 150 15.71 16.34 -11.49
C VAL A 150 15.97 17.83 -11.36
N GLN A 151 14.91 18.66 -11.28
CA GLN A 151 15.06 20.12 -11.08
C GLN A 151 15.78 20.45 -9.78
N LEU A 152 15.46 19.75 -8.69
CA LEU A 152 16.14 19.95 -7.39
C LEU A 152 17.60 19.48 -7.42
N GLY A 153 17.87 18.33 -8.06
CA GLY A 153 19.23 17.79 -8.17
C GLY A 153 20.17 18.58 -9.09
N GLY A 154 19.65 19.32 -10.05
CA GLY A 154 20.42 20.20 -10.93
C GLY A 154 20.77 21.58 -10.32
N SER A 155 20.35 21.82 -9.07
CA SER A 155 20.59 23.10 -8.35
C SER A 155 21.71 23.01 -7.31
N VAL A 156 22.56 21.94 -7.36
CA VAL A 156 23.72 21.73 -6.47
C VAL A 156 25.01 21.90 -7.26
#